data_c0b149687540bb36f99bd7da32646534
#
_entry.id   c0b149687540bb36f99bd7da32646534
#
_cell.length_a   1.000
_cell.length_b   1.000
_cell.length_c   1.000
_cell.angle_alpha   90.00
_cell.angle_beta   90.00
_cell.angle_gamma   90.00
#
_symmetry.space_group_name_H-M   'P 1'
#
loop_
_entity.id
_entity.type
_entity.pdbx_description
1 polymer ?
#
loop_
_entity_poly.entity_id
_entity_poly.type
_entity_poly.pdbx_seq_one_letter_code
_entity_poly.pdbx_strand_id
1 'polypeptide(L)'
;MRCAIYARVSTTKQDETLQIPRCEEFARRHEWEVVQIYQDEASGRDANRPGWKALESDLRRHEFDAIIVTKLDRIMRSLMQLLTIFETFQHYGVMIITLDQGILDLKSPNGRLQVQLLGMLAEWEKELISDRTKEALAQKKAQGIKLGRPAAKLPIHTIALMRVAGNTWGEIAKNLQIPPTTIKNHRREICKEIEEIRSIVK
;
A
#
# COMPACT_ATOMS: atom_id res chain seq x y z
N MET A 1 16.64 -25.34 -17.81
CA MET A 1 15.70 -24.24 -17.57
C MET A 1 16.38 -23.24 -16.66
N ARG A 2 16.35 -21.95 -16.98
CA ARG A 2 16.93 -20.88 -16.16
C ARG A 2 15.93 -20.50 -15.07
N CYS A 3 16.35 -20.42 -13.84
CA CYS A 3 15.48 -20.03 -12.74
C CYS A 3 16.11 -18.92 -11.88
N ALA A 4 15.26 -18.08 -11.31
CA ALA A 4 15.64 -17.12 -10.30
C ALA A 4 15.11 -17.55 -8.94
N ILE A 5 15.78 -17.15 -7.86
CA ILE A 5 15.33 -17.39 -6.50
C ILE A 5 14.93 -16.05 -5.88
N TYR A 6 13.77 -16.01 -5.22
CA TYR A 6 13.39 -14.87 -4.42
C TYR A 6 13.21 -15.27 -2.96
N ALA A 7 13.86 -14.55 -2.06
CA ALA A 7 13.76 -14.73 -0.63
C ALA A 7 13.40 -13.42 0.08
N ARG A 8 12.51 -13.51 1.06
CA ARG A 8 12.18 -12.40 1.95
C ARG A 8 12.57 -12.77 3.37
N VAL A 9 13.60 -12.12 3.88
CA VAL A 9 14.15 -12.37 5.21
C VAL A 9 13.52 -11.40 6.20
N SER A 10 13.06 -11.90 7.37
CA SER A 10 12.62 -11.08 8.48
C SER A 10 13.74 -10.93 9.50
N THR A 11 13.64 -9.99 10.42
CA THR A 11 14.65 -9.76 11.46
C THR A 11 14.78 -10.91 12.48
N THR A 12 13.95 -11.95 12.40
CA THR A 12 13.96 -13.11 13.31
C THR A 12 14.76 -14.27 12.70
N LYS A 13 15.96 -14.45 13.18
CA LYS A 13 17.13 -15.13 12.58
C LYS A 13 17.05 -16.65 12.26
N GLN A 14 16.05 -17.43 12.62
CA GLN A 14 16.20 -18.90 12.57
C GLN A 14 15.64 -19.61 11.31
N ASP A 15 14.57 -19.09 10.68
CA ASP A 15 13.99 -19.76 9.48
C ASP A 15 14.52 -19.22 8.14
N GLU A 16 15.31 -18.18 8.17
CA GLU A 16 15.61 -17.34 7.01
C GLU A 16 16.90 -17.71 6.30
N THR A 17 17.90 -18.15 7.05
CA THR A 17 19.16 -18.64 6.49
C THR A 17 18.98 -19.88 5.61
N LEU A 18 17.87 -20.60 5.77
CA LEU A 18 17.60 -21.83 5.02
C LEU A 18 16.74 -21.64 3.75
N GLN A 19 16.19 -20.44 3.50
CA GLN A 19 15.31 -20.23 2.34
C GLN A 19 16.06 -20.41 1.02
N ILE A 20 17.18 -19.74 0.86
CA ILE A 20 17.99 -19.80 -0.36
C ILE A 20 18.57 -21.20 -0.56
N PRO A 21 19.28 -21.81 0.42
CA PRO A 21 19.81 -23.17 0.25
C PRO A 21 18.76 -24.21 -0.13
N ARG A 22 17.54 -24.10 0.41
CA ARG A 22 16.42 -25.01 0.03
C ARG A 22 15.96 -24.80 -1.41
N CYS A 23 15.90 -23.55 -1.89
CA CYS A 23 15.56 -23.25 -3.27
C CYS A 23 16.67 -23.70 -4.24
N GLU A 24 17.93 -23.50 -3.88
CA GLU A 24 19.09 -24.00 -4.66
C GLU A 24 19.12 -25.53 -4.74
N GLU A 25 18.85 -26.20 -3.63
CA GLU A 25 18.75 -27.67 -3.61
C GLU A 25 17.61 -28.18 -4.50
N PHE A 26 16.47 -27.48 -4.49
CA PHE A 26 15.35 -27.79 -5.40
C PHE A 26 15.77 -27.61 -6.87
N ALA A 27 16.39 -26.48 -7.22
CA ALA A 27 16.87 -26.22 -8.57
C ALA A 27 17.89 -27.29 -9.02
N ARG A 28 18.83 -27.65 -8.16
CA ARG A 28 19.84 -28.68 -8.42
C ARG A 28 19.22 -30.04 -8.68
N ARG A 29 18.22 -30.44 -7.90
CA ARG A 29 17.52 -31.73 -8.10
C ARG A 29 16.77 -31.83 -9.44
N HIS A 30 16.37 -30.65 -9.98
CA HIS A 30 15.68 -30.58 -11.26
C HIS A 30 16.62 -30.20 -12.42
N GLU A 31 17.92 -30.14 -12.17
CA GLU A 31 18.95 -29.77 -13.16
C GLU A 31 18.66 -28.35 -13.77
N TRP A 32 18.20 -27.44 -12.94
CA TRP A 32 17.92 -26.05 -13.36
C TRP A 32 19.07 -25.14 -13.00
N GLU A 33 19.36 -24.18 -13.88
CA GLU A 33 20.38 -23.17 -13.69
C GLU A 33 19.82 -22.01 -12.89
N VAL A 34 20.40 -21.72 -11.73
CA VAL A 34 20.07 -20.53 -10.94
C VAL A 34 20.85 -19.35 -11.50
N VAL A 35 20.16 -18.47 -12.23
CA VAL A 35 20.78 -17.30 -12.89
C VAL A 35 20.91 -16.09 -11.95
N GLN A 36 19.98 -15.93 -11.00
CA GLN A 36 19.97 -14.79 -10.08
C GLN A 36 19.25 -15.10 -8.78
N ILE A 37 19.71 -14.48 -7.70
CA ILE A 37 19.08 -14.53 -6.38
C ILE A 37 18.70 -13.12 -5.96
N TYR A 38 17.43 -12.91 -5.66
CA TYR A 38 16.88 -11.64 -5.18
C TYR A 38 16.49 -11.78 -3.72
N GLN A 39 16.80 -10.75 -2.93
CA GLN A 39 16.50 -10.71 -1.51
C GLN A 39 15.89 -9.38 -1.10
N ASP A 40 14.91 -9.43 -0.20
CA ASP A 40 14.36 -8.26 0.47
C ASP A 40 14.26 -8.51 1.97
N GLU A 41 14.46 -7.47 2.77
CA GLU A 41 14.22 -7.52 4.21
C GLU A 41 12.74 -7.26 4.51
N ALA A 42 12.15 -8.10 5.36
CA ALA A 42 10.78 -7.92 5.83
C ALA A 42 10.72 -6.91 6.98
N SER A 43 10.88 -5.63 6.72
CA SER A 43 10.46 -4.60 7.66
C SER A 43 8.94 -4.44 7.55
N GLY A 44 8.23 -4.53 8.67
CA GLY A 44 6.74 -4.65 8.71
C GLY A 44 5.97 -3.45 8.13
N ARG A 45 6.63 -2.37 7.74
CA ARG A 45 6.02 -1.14 7.17
C ARG A 45 6.60 -0.70 5.82
N ASP A 46 7.74 -1.22 5.40
CA ASP A 46 8.38 -0.75 4.16
C ASP A 46 7.73 -1.37 2.92
N ALA A 47 7.12 -0.49 2.13
CA ALA A 47 6.63 -0.82 0.78
C ALA A 47 7.79 -0.98 -0.21
N ASN A 48 9.02 -0.65 0.18
CA ASN A 48 10.17 -0.69 -0.70
C ASN A 48 10.78 -2.10 -0.71
N ARG A 49 10.65 -2.79 -1.84
CA ARG A 49 11.23 -4.10 -2.11
C ARG A 49 12.20 -3.98 -3.29
N PRO A 50 13.45 -3.52 -3.06
CA PRO A 50 14.41 -3.35 -4.15
C PRO A 50 14.70 -4.66 -4.88
N GLY A 51 14.80 -5.78 -4.17
CA GLY A 51 14.99 -7.11 -4.74
C GLY A 51 13.82 -7.52 -5.63
N TRP A 52 12.57 -7.30 -5.18
CA TRP A 52 11.39 -7.58 -5.99
C TRP A 52 11.32 -6.70 -7.25
N LYS A 53 11.64 -5.41 -7.13
CA LYS A 53 11.69 -4.51 -8.29
C LYS A 53 12.75 -4.90 -9.31
N ALA A 54 13.92 -5.34 -8.86
CA ALA A 54 14.96 -5.87 -9.73
C ALA A 54 14.47 -7.14 -10.45
N LEU A 55 13.85 -8.07 -9.71
CA LEU A 55 13.25 -9.27 -10.27
C LEU A 55 12.19 -8.93 -11.34
N GLU A 56 11.28 -7.98 -11.08
CA GLU A 56 10.29 -7.54 -12.09
C GLU A 56 10.94 -6.91 -13.32
N SER A 57 12.06 -6.20 -13.16
CA SER A 57 12.82 -5.65 -14.29
C SER A 57 13.40 -6.76 -15.16
N ASP A 58 13.98 -7.78 -14.54
CA ASP A 58 14.62 -8.88 -15.25
C ASP A 58 13.60 -9.87 -15.83
N LEU A 59 12.42 -10.02 -15.18
CA LEU A 59 11.25 -10.70 -15.72
C LEU A 59 10.87 -10.13 -17.10
N ARG A 60 10.82 -8.80 -17.23
CA ARG A 60 10.49 -8.11 -18.48
C ARG A 60 11.54 -8.29 -19.57
N ARG A 61 12.77 -8.61 -19.19
CA ARG A 61 13.87 -8.91 -20.10
C ARG A 61 13.99 -10.39 -20.46
N HIS A 62 13.12 -11.24 -19.91
CA HIS A 62 13.16 -12.70 -20.07
C HIS A 62 14.49 -13.33 -19.65
N GLU A 63 15.08 -12.84 -18.53
CA GLU A 63 16.37 -13.35 -18.03
C GLU A 63 16.23 -14.75 -17.39
N PHE A 64 15.02 -15.15 -17.03
CA PHE A 64 14.71 -16.47 -16.43
C PHE A 64 13.35 -17.00 -16.88
N ASP A 65 13.16 -18.31 -16.78
CA ASP A 65 11.96 -19.04 -17.19
C ASP A 65 11.05 -19.38 -15.99
N ALA A 66 11.62 -19.37 -14.78
CA ALA A 66 10.90 -19.65 -13.54
C ALA A 66 11.44 -18.84 -12.36
N ILE A 67 10.58 -18.58 -11.37
CA ILE A 67 11.03 -18.18 -10.04
C ILE A 67 10.77 -19.28 -9.02
N ILE A 68 11.68 -19.43 -8.07
CA ILE A 68 11.57 -20.37 -6.94
C ILE A 68 11.48 -19.57 -5.66
N VAL A 69 10.46 -19.88 -4.86
CA VAL A 69 10.24 -19.31 -3.54
C VAL A 69 9.92 -20.40 -2.53
N THR A 70 10.18 -20.20 -1.28
CA THR A 70 9.84 -21.21 -0.25
C THR A 70 8.33 -21.31 -0.04
N LYS A 71 7.63 -20.16 -0.01
CA LYS A 71 6.18 -20.05 0.19
C LYS A 71 5.61 -18.84 -0.53
N LEU A 72 4.33 -18.87 -0.90
CA LEU A 72 3.65 -17.75 -1.57
C LEU A 72 3.61 -16.46 -0.73
N ASP A 73 3.53 -16.57 0.59
CA ASP A 73 3.52 -15.40 1.50
C ASP A 73 4.83 -14.60 1.44
N ARG A 74 5.89 -15.13 0.85
CA ARG A 74 7.15 -14.43 0.61
C ARG A 74 7.04 -13.41 -0.52
N ILE A 75 6.24 -13.70 -1.54
CA ILE A 75 6.08 -12.79 -2.70
C ILE A 75 4.93 -11.80 -2.52
N MET A 76 3.90 -12.14 -1.76
CA MET A 76 2.69 -11.33 -1.59
C MET A 76 2.55 -10.70 -0.20
N ARG A 77 1.73 -9.66 -0.09
CA ARG A 77 1.24 -9.06 1.17
C ARG A 77 -0.29 -9.12 1.27
N SER A 78 -0.95 -9.31 0.14
CA SER A 78 -2.39 -9.46 0.05
C SER A 78 -2.73 -10.38 -1.11
N LEU A 79 -3.92 -10.96 -1.07
CA LEU A 79 -4.40 -11.84 -2.12
C LEU A 79 -4.55 -11.09 -3.46
N MET A 80 -4.98 -9.81 -3.43
CA MET A 80 -5.04 -8.96 -4.63
C MET A 80 -3.65 -8.78 -5.27
N GLN A 81 -2.60 -8.58 -4.47
CA GLN A 81 -1.24 -8.49 -4.98
C GLN A 81 -0.79 -9.81 -5.63
N LEU A 82 -1.17 -10.95 -5.04
CA LEU A 82 -0.86 -12.27 -5.61
C LEU A 82 -1.46 -12.44 -7.00
N LEU A 83 -2.72 -12.03 -7.20
CA LEU A 83 -3.36 -12.07 -8.51
C LEU A 83 -2.61 -11.23 -9.54
N THR A 84 -2.25 -9.99 -9.20
CA THR A 84 -1.46 -9.12 -10.09
C THR A 84 -0.11 -9.75 -10.44
N ILE A 85 0.54 -10.40 -9.47
CA ILE A 85 1.80 -11.14 -9.70
C ILE A 85 1.54 -12.28 -10.68
N PHE A 86 0.51 -13.08 -10.47
CA PHE A 86 0.17 -14.20 -11.34
C PHE A 86 -0.12 -13.75 -12.77
N GLU A 87 -0.93 -12.70 -12.96
CA GLU A 87 -1.21 -12.12 -14.27
C GLU A 87 0.07 -11.65 -14.96
N THR A 88 0.94 -10.97 -14.23
CA THR A 88 2.22 -10.50 -14.75
C THR A 88 3.10 -11.67 -15.18
N PHE A 89 3.30 -12.66 -14.32
CA PHE A 89 4.15 -13.81 -14.63
C PHE A 89 3.57 -14.66 -15.78
N GLN A 90 2.26 -14.80 -15.84
CA GLN A 90 1.56 -15.46 -16.94
C GLN A 90 1.78 -14.71 -18.27
N HIS A 91 1.70 -13.37 -18.25
CA HIS A 91 1.93 -12.55 -19.43
C HIS A 91 3.33 -12.74 -20.01
N TYR A 92 4.35 -12.81 -19.15
CA TYR A 92 5.74 -13.07 -19.57
C TYR A 92 6.07 -14.56 -19.74
N GLY A 93 5.14 -15.45 -19.47
CA GLY A 93 5.31 -16.90 -19.63
C GLY A 93 6.25 -17.55 -18.62
N VAL A 94 6.51 -16.88 -17.49
CA VAL A 94 7.42 -17.35 -16.44
C VAL A 94 6.63 -18.15 -15.39
N MET A 95 7.18 -19.27 -14.93
CA MET A 95 6.56 -20.13 -13.92
C MET A 95 6.85 -19.65 -12.50
N ILE A 96 5.89 -19.87 -11.61
CA ILE A 96 6.09 -19.65 -10.16
C ILE A 96 6.13 -21.02 -9.49
N ILE A 97 7.19 -21.26 -8.74
CA ILE A 97 7.45 -22.53 -8.05
C ILE A 97 7.55 -22.26 -6.56
N THR A 98 6.78 -22.98 -5.78
CA THR A 98 6.81 -22.90 -4.32
C THR A 98 7.25 -24.25 -3.76
N LEU A 99 8.12 -24.25 -2.74
CA LEU A 99 8.61 -25.49 -2.16
C LEU A 99 7.55 -26.23 -1.32
N ASP A 100 6.53 -25.52 -0.84
CA ASP A 100 5.45 -26.09 -0.03
C ASP A 100 4.25 -26.59 -0.86
N GLN A 101 3.96 -25.98 -2.00
CA GLN A 101 2.79 -26.31 -2.82
C GLN A 101 3.16 -26.87 -4.21
N GLY A 102 4.46 -26.89 -4.54
CA GLY A 102 4.97 -27.37 -5.83
C GLY A 102 4.89 -26.34 -6.95
N ILE A 103 4.83 -26.82 -8.17
CA ILE A 103 4.83 -25.98 -9.39
C ILE A 103 3.45 -25.39 -9.60
N LEU A 104 3.35 -24.08 -9.50
CA LEU A 104 2.18 -23.31 -9.93
C LEU A 104 2.33 -23.01 -11.43
N ASP A 105 1.94 -23.96 -12.24
CA ASP A 105 1.89 -23.77 -13.69
C ASP A 105 0.61 -23.02 -14.08
N LEU A 106 0.74 -21.71 -14.20
CA LEU A 106 -0.38 -20.82 -14.55
C LEU A 106 -0.93 -21.07 -15.97
N LYS A 107 -0.23 -21.83 -16.79
CA LYS A 107 -0.68 -22.24 -18.15
C LYS A 107 -1.59 -23.45 -18.10
N SER A 108 -1.47 -24.29 -17.05
CA SER A 108 -2.31 -25.47 -16.90
C SER A 108 -3.76 -25.12 -16.54
N PRO A 109 -4.75 -25.95 -16.87
CA PRO A 109 -6.14 -25.78 -16.44
C PRO A 109 -6.28 -25.67 -14.92
N ASN A 110 -5.53 -26.50 -14.18
CA ASN A 110 -5.53 -26.48 -12.71
C ASN A 110 -4.96 -25.19 -12.14
N GLY A 111 -3.85 -24.69 -12.68
CA GLY A 111 -3.27 -23.40 -12.25
C GLY A 111 -4.23 -22.23 -12.50
N ARG A 112 -4.90 -22.22 -13.66
CA ARG A 112 -5.93 -21.22 -13.94
C ARG A 112 -7.10 -21.27 -12.95
N LEU A 113 -7.58 -22.47 -12.62
CA LEU A 113 -8.64 -22.64 -11.63
C LEU A 113 -8.20 -22.15 -10.24
N GLN A 114 -6.97 -22.46 -9.83
CA GLN A 114 -6.41 -21.95 -8.55
C GLN A 114 -6.37 -20.43 -8.51
N VAL A 115 -5.92 -19.77 -9.59
CA VAL A 115 -5.91 -18.30 -9.69
C VAL A 115 -7.32 -17.73 -9.60
N GLN A 116 -8.29 -18.34 -10.29
CA GLN A 116 -9.69 -17.91 -10.23
C GLN A 116 -10.28 -18.04 -8.82
N LEU A 117 -10.05 -19.16 -8.14
CA LEU A 117 -10.49 -19.36 -6.75
C LEU A 117 -9.87 -18.34 -5.79
N LEU A 118 -8.57 -18.08 -5.93
CA LEU A 118 -7.89 -17.06 -5.14
C LEU A 118 -8.44 -15.67 -5.44
N GLY A 119 -8.80 -15.38 -6.70
CA GLY A 119 -9.47 -14.15 -7.10
C GLY A 119 -10.80 -13.94 -6.38
N MET A 120 -11.65 -14.95 -6.42
CA MET A 120 -12.94 -14.92 -5.73
C MET A 120 -12.80 -14.72 -4.22
N LEU A 121 -11.84 -15.39 -3.59
CA LEU A 121 -11.55 -15.22 -2.17
C LEU A 121 -11.05 -13.81 -1.85
N ALA A 122 -10.24 -13.20 -2.72
CA ALA A 122 -9.74 -11.85 -2.55
C ALA A 122 -10.86 -10.79 -2.63
N GLU A 123 -11.79 -10.98 -3.55
CA GLU A 123 -12.97 -10.11 -3.67
C GLU A 123 -13.86 -10.24 -2.44
N TRP A 124 -14.14 -11.44 -2.00
CA TRP A 124 -14.92 -11.70 -0.80
C TRP A 124 -14.27 -11.10 0.47
N GLU A 125 -12.96 -11.27 0.66
CA GLU A 125 -12.23 -10.65 1.79
C GLU A 125 -12.35 -9.12 1.76
N LYS A 126 -12.22 -8.51 0.58
CA LYS A 126 -12.38 -7.05 0.38
C LYS A 126 -13.79 -6.59 0.75
N GLU A 127 -14.82 -7.33 0.36
CA GLU A 127 -16.22 -7.03 0.72
C GLU A 127 -16.43 -7.10 2.23
N LEU A 128 -15.93 -8.16 2.88
CA LEU A 128 -16.02 -8.29 4.35
C LEU A 128 -15.33 -7.14 5.08
N ILE A 129 -14.16 -6.72 4.64
CA ILE A 129 -13.44 -5.56 5.23
C ILE A 129 -14.24 -4.27 5.02
N SER A 130 -14.82 -4.09 3.82
CA SER A 130 -15.67 -2.94 3.51
C SER A 130 -16.88 -2.87 4.44
N ASP A 131 -17.56 -3.98 4.64
CA ASP A 131 -18.77 -4.03 5.46
C ASP A 131 -18.45 -3.81 6.94
N ARG A 132 -17.43 -4.44 7.48
CA ARG A 132 -16.94 -4.15 8.85
C ARG A 132 -16.58 -2.66 9.03
N THR A 133 -15.97 -2.06 8.00
CA THR A 133 -15.61 -0.63 8.04
C THR A 133 -16.86 0.25 8.05
N LYS A 134 -17.86 -0.06 7.20
CA LYS A 134 -19.14 0.66 7.17
C LYS A 134 -19.88 0.56 8.49
N GLU A 135 -19.93 -0.63 9.09
CA GLU A 135 -20.55 -0.86 10.40
C GLU A 135 -19.84 -0.06 11.50
N ALA A 136 -18.51 -0.12 11.56
CA ALA A 136 -17.74 0.65 12.53
C ALA A 136 -17.91 2.17 12.37
N LEU A 137 -18.00 2.68 11.13
CA LEU A 137 -18.28 4.08 10.86
C LEU A 137 -19.71 4.46 11.24
N ALA A 138 -20.68 3.59 10.99
CA ALA A 138 -22.08 3.79 11.39
C ALA A 138 -22.22 3.87 12.91
N GLN A 139 -21.56 2.96 13.66
CA GLN A 139 -21.53 2.98 15.12
C GLN A 139 -20.92 4.28 15.67
N LYS A 140 -19.77 4.72 15.11
CA LYS A 140 -19.14 5.99 15.51
C LYS A 140 -20.05 7.19 15.25
N LYS A 141 -20.75 7.18 14.11
CA LYS A 141 -21.73 8.24 13.76
C LYS A 141 -22.91 8.24 14.73
N ALA A 142 -23.43 7.07 15.11
CA ALA A 142 -24.49 6.95 16.11
C ALA A 142 -24.07 7.44 17.51
N GLN A 143 -22.79 7.30 17.84
CA GLN A 143 -22.18 7.84 19.08
C GLN A 143 -21.93 9.36 19.01
N GLY A 144 -22.31 10.04 17.91
CA GLY A 144 -22.09 11.49 17.74
C GLY A 144 -20.66 11.88 17.40
N ILE A 145 -19.77 10.91 17.11
CA ILE A 145 -18.38 11.18 16.77
C ILE A 145 -18.33 11.77 15.36
N LYS A 146 -17.78 12.97 15.20
CA LYS A 146 -17.54 13.57 13.89
C LYS A 146 -16.48 12.76 13.16
N LEU A 147 -16.87 12.18 12.01
CA LEU A 147 -15.97 11.44 11.14
C LEU A 147 -15.32 12.40 10.13
N GLY A 148 -14.13 12.05 9.68
CA GLY A 148 -13.37 12.79 8.69
C GLY A 148 -12.14 13.51 9.26
N ARG A 149 -11.50 14.31 8.43
CA ARG A 149 -10.33 15.09 8.85
C ARG A 149 -10.76 16.14 9.89
N PRO A 150 -10.05 16.24 11.03
CA PRO A 150 -10.32 17.30 12.01
C PRO A 150 -10.29 18.69 11.35
N ALA A 151 -11.22 19.56 11.75
CA ALA A 151 -11.22 20.95 11.28
C ALA A 151 -9.91 21.65 11.69
N ALA A 152 -9.35 22.44 10.79
CA ALA A 152 -8.18 23.25 11.11
C ALA A 152 -8.55 24.26 12.22
N LYS A 153 -7.77 24.30 13.28
CA LYS A 153 -7.90 25.32 14.32
C LYS A 153 -7.33 26.64 13.77
N LEU A 154 -8.20 27.56 13.41
CA LEU A 154 -7.83 28.88 12.92
C LEU A 154 -7.80 29.90 14.07
N PRO A 155 -6.84 30.83 14.10
CA PRO A 155 -6.83 31.94 15.03
C PRO A 155 -7.84 33.02 14.56
N ILE A 156 -9.16 32.72 14.69
CA ILE A 156 -10.25 33.52 14.14
C ILE A 156 -10.17 34.95 14.64
N HIS A 157 -9.93 35.16 15.94
CA HIS A 157 -9.80 36.48 16.57
C HIS A 157 -8.63 37.28 15.96
N THR A 158 -7.46 36.70 15.79
CA THR A 158 -6.32 37.36 15.16
C THR A 158 -6.62 37.75 13.70
N ILE A 159 -7.26 36.82 12.95
CA ILE A 159 -7.68 37.11 11.56
C ILE A 159 -8.68 38.28 11.52
N ALA A 160 -9.63 38.32 12.46
CA ALA A 160 -10.63 39.38 12.55
C ALA A 160 -9.98 40.74 12.87
N LEU A 161 -9.05 40.81 13.85
CA LEU A 161 -8.28 42.00 14.18
C LEU A 161 -7.49 42.53 12.97
N MET A 162 -6.78 41.65 12.25
CA MET A 162 -6.05 42.06 11.05
C MET A 162 -6.98 42.63 9.96
N ARG A 163 -8.18 42.05 9.83
CA ARG A 163 -9.19 42.57 8.88
C ARG A 163 -9.70 43.94 9.30
N VAL A 164 -9.98 44.17 10.59
CA VAL A 164 -10.38 45.48 11.12
C VAL A 164 -9.28 46.52 10.93
N ALA A 165 -8.03 46.12 11.08
CA ALA A 165 -6.83 46.94 10.81
C ALA A 165 -6.60 47.26 9.31
N GLY A 166 -7.45 46.73 8.39
CA GLY A 166 -7.40 47.07 6.96
C GLY A 166 -6.64 46.10 6.09
N ASN A 167 -6.02 45.03 6.65
CA ASN A 167 -5.30 44.03 5.86
C ASN A 167 -6.21 43.29 4.90
N THR A 168 -5.74 42.95 3.69
CA THR A 168 -6.44 42.15 2.73
C THR A 168 -6.42 40.65 3.12
N TRP A 169 -7.35 39.85 2.60
CA TRP A 169 -7.36 38.40 2.85
C TRP A 169 -6.08 37.70 2.40
N GLY A 170 -5.44 38.20 1.32
CA GLY A 170 -4.19 37.68 0.81
C GLY A 170 -3.01 37.94 1.75
N GLU A 171 -2.92 39.16 2.30
CA GLU A 171 -1.91 39.54 3.28
C GLU A 171 -2.05 38.73 4.57
N ILE A 172 -3.28 38.56 5.07
CA ILE A 172 -3.57 37.76 6.26
C ILE A 172 -3.15 36.30 6.03
N ALA A 173 -3.49 35.71 4.87
CA ALA A 173 -3.11 34.36 4.50
C ALA A 173 -1.59 34.20 4.49
N LYS A 174 -0.86 35.15 3.93
CA LYS A 174 0.60 35.18 3.85
C LYS A 174 1.24 35.34 5.23
N ASN A 175 0.78 36.29 6.04
CA ASN A 175 1.33 36.58 7.36
C ASN A 175 1.14 35.41 8.35
N LEU A 176 -0.02 34.77 8.29
CA LEU A 176 -0.33 33.62 9.18
C LEU A 176 0.06 32.25 8.59
N GLN A 177 0.61 32.24 7.39
CA GLN A 177 0.97 30.99 6.65
C GLN A 177 -0.23 30.00 6.53
N ILE A 178 -1.43 30.56 6.37
CA ILE A 178 -2.67 29.77 6.23
C ILE A 178 -3.10 29.78 4.76
N PRO A 179 -3.44 28.61 4.17
CA PRO A 179 -3.96 28.59 2.80
C PRO A 179 -5.19 29.49 2.64
N PRO A 180 -5.28 30.32 1.60
CA PRO A 180 -6.43 31.22 1.37
C PRO A 180 -7.77 30.47 1.31
N THR A 181 -7.79 29.25 0.81
CA THR A 181 -8.97 28.37 0.78
C THR A 181 -9.48 28.04 2.18
N THR A 182 -8.59 27.86 3.15
CA THR A 182 -8.94 27.59 4.55
C THR A 182 -9.62 28.79 5.19
N ILE A 183 -9.10 30.00 4.96
CA ILE A 183 -9.72 31.25 5.42
C ILE A 183 -11.11 31.43 4.78
N LYS A 184 -11.22 31.15 3.47
CA LYS A 184 -12.48 31.22 2.73
C LYS A 184 -13.57 30.31 3.31
N ASN A 185 -13.20 29.09 3.70
CA ASN A 185 -14.12 28.11 4.26
C ASN A 185 -14.66 28.52 5.65
N HIS A 186 -13.90 29.30 6.42
CA HIS A 186 -14.29 29.79 7.74
C HIS A 186 -14.77 31.24 7.72
N ARG A 187 -15.05 31.84 6.54
CA ARG A 187 -15.38 33.23 6.37
C ARG A 187 -16.59 33.68 7.21
N ARG A 188 -17.60 32.80 7.38
CA ARG A 188 -18.79 33.13 8.19
C ARG A 188 -18.45 33.37 9.67
N GLU A 189 -17.58 32.49 10.23
CA GLU A 189 -17.15 32.60 11.62
C GLU A 189 -16.29 33.87 11.83
N ILE A 190 -15.38 34.12 10.90
CA ILE A 190 -14.51 35.31 10.92
C ILE A 190 -15.33 36.59 10.79
N CYS A 191 -16.35 36.63 9.93
CA CYS A 191 -17.20 37.83 9.78
C CYS A 191 -18.01 38.13 11.05
N LYS A 192 -18.51 37.15 11.77
CA LYS A 192 -19.17 37.32 13.05
C LYS A 192 -18.23 37.97 14.08
N GLU A 193 -17.02 37.45 14.19
CA GLU A 193 -16.00 38.01 15.09
C GLU A 193 -15.62 39.43 14.73
N ILE A 194 -15.55 39.77 13.43
CA ILE A 194 -15.33 41.18 12.97
C ILE A 194 -16.45 42.11 13.41
N GLU A 195 -17.72 41.66 13.35
CA GLU A 195 -18.88 42.47 13.78
C GLU A 195 -18.84 42.70 15.29
N GLU A 196 -18.50 41.68 16.08
CA GLU A 196 -18.32 41.79 17.53
C GLU A 196 -17.23 42.79 17.90
N ILE A 197 -16.05 42.68 17.29
CA ILE A 197 -14.93 43.62 17.52
C ILE A 197 -15.35 45.08 17.17
N ARG A 198 -16.05 45.29 16.05
CA ARG A 198 -16.51 46.62 15.64
C ARG A 198 -17.56 47.22 16.57
N SER A 199 -18.36 46.37 17.22
CA SER A 199 -19.36 46.84 18.20
C SER A 199 -18.74 47.33 19.52
N ILE A 200 -17.55 46.79 19.87
CA ILE A 200 -16.81 47.17 21.09
C ILE A 200 -15.99 48.47 20.90
N VAL A 201 -15.59 48.75 19.67
CA VAL A 201 -14.71 49.92 19.32
C VAL A 201 -15.53 51.19 19.01
N LYS A 202 -16.87 51.09 18.96
CA LYS A 202 -17.78 52.23 18.88
C LYS A 202 -18.13 52.71 20.29
#